data_5fb696271c4c5df2d4ff651639a03f75
#
_entry.id   5fb696271c4c5df2d4ff651639a03f75
#
_cell.length_a   1.000
_cell.length_b   1.000
_cell.length_c   1.000
_cell.angle_alpha   90.00
_cell.angle_beta   90.00
_cell.angle_gamma   90.00
#
_symmetry.space_group_name_H-M   'P 1'
#
loop_
_entity.id
_entity.type
_entity.pdbx_description
1 polymer ?
#
loop_
_entity_poly.entity_id
_entity_poly.type
_entity_poly.pdbx_seq_one_letter_code
_entity_poly.pdbx_strand_id
1 'polypeptide(L)'
;MTPKERLADNFKVIERENNTLMSNNQDKNILTKSVLLAVLVIGSSFTCGAETQIWQIDPNHTAAQFSVRHLGISTVRGMFEKTSGTVVFDPSDPAKASIDATIDATTFNSRVQMRDNDVRSPHFLDVAKYPTITFKSTRTEVAGTGTLKITGDLTIHGVTKQVVLDVEGPSPAIKDPMMGNLRIGANATTKINRNDFGITTMPGIVGDDIQIVLDVELTRPAK
;
A
#
# COMPACT_ATOMS: atom_id res chain seq x y z
N MET A 1 -33.06 -8.38 -48.00
CA MET A 1 -33.25 -9.28 -46.87
C MET A 1 -32.34 -8.78 -45.72
N THR A 2 -32.91 -8.25 -44.67
CA THR A 2 -32.19 -7.62 -43.58
C THR A 2 -31.64 -8.71 -42.63
N PRO A 3 -30.63 -8.41 -41.81
CA PRO A 3 -30.08 -9.38 -40.83
C PRO A 3 -31.11 -9.91 -39.86
N LYS A 4 -32.20 -9.17 -39.58
CA LYS A 4 -33.33 -9.63 -38.74
C LYS A 4 -34.18 -10.72 -39.40
N GLU A 5 -34.32 -10.69 -40.72
CA GLU A 5 -35.10 -11.71 -41.46
C GLU A 5 -34.37 -13.06 -41.53
N ARG A 6 -33.03 -13.04 -41.59
CA ARG A 6 -32.22 -14.29 -41.52
C ARG A 6 -32.28 -14.97 -40.15
N LEU A 7 -32.40 -14.21 -39.06
CA LEU A 7 -32.50 -14.78 -37.71
C LEU A 7 -33.86 -15.49 -37.49
N ALA A 8 -34.93 -14.92 -38.03
CA ALA A 8 -36.27 -15.48 -37.92
C ALA A 8 -36.44 -16.80 -38.73
N ASP A 9 -35.79 -16.90 -39.90
CA ASP A 9 -35.84 -18.13 -40.70
C ASP A 9 -35.03 -19.28 -40.05
N ASN A 10 -33.91 -18.99 -39.44
CA ASN A 10 -33.12 -19.99 -38.70
C ASN A 10 -33.86 -20.55 -37.47
N PHE A 11 -34.66 -19.75 -36.79
CA PHE A 11 -35.48 -20.23 -35.67
C PHE A 11 -36.58 -21.20 -36.10
N LYS A 12 -37.22 -20.93 -37.24
CA LYS A 12 -38.28 -21.80 -37.78
C LYS A 12 -37.77 -23.17 -38.26
N VAL A 13 -36.52 -23.23 -38.70
CA VAL A 13 -35.88 -24.49 -39.11
C VAL A 13 -35.60 -25.37 -37.90
N ILE A 14 -35.12 -24.78 -36.80
CA ILE A 14 -34.82 -25.50 -35.54
C ILE A 14 -36.10 -26.04 -34.87
N GLU A 15 -37.20 -25.29 -34.90
CA GLU A 15 -38.48 -25.77 -34.39
C GLU A 15 -39.07 -26.94 -35.21
N ARG A 16 -38.89 -26.98 -36.53
CA ARG A 16 -39.34 -28.09 -37.38
C ARG A 16 -38.54 -29.37 -37.14
N GLU A 17 -37.25 -29.29 -36.91
CA GLU A 17 -36.43 -30.48 -36.64
C GLU A 17 -36.72 -31.08 -35.25
N ASN A 18 -36.99 -30.27 -34.25
CA ASN A 18 -37.33 -30.75 -32.92
C ASN A 18 -38.72 -31.41 -32.84
N ASN A 19 -39.70 -30.96 -33.64
CA ASN A 19 -41.02 -31.57 -33.69
C ASN A 19 -41.05 -32.91 -34.48
N THR A 20 -40.11 -33.14 -35.38
CA THR A 20 -40.02 -34.40 -36.13
C THR A 20 -39.39 -35.55 -35.30
N LEU A 21 -38.57 -35.18 -34.27
CA LEU A 21 -37.92 -36.13 -33.38
C LEU A 21 -38.83 -36.64 -32.24
N MET A 22 -39.95 -35.97 -31.97
CA MET A 22 -40.88 -36.33 -30.88
C MET A 22 -42.02 -37.27 -31.33
N SER A 23 -42.16 -37.58 -32.66
CA SER A 23 -43.29 -38.34 -33.18
C SER A 23 -43.04 -39.84 -33.43
N ASN A 24 -41.85 -40.37 -33.12
CA ASN A 24 -41.56 -41.77 -33.43
C ASN A 24 -40.91 -42.50 -32.24
N ASN A 25 -41.62 -42.69 -31.15
CA ASN A 25 -41.33 -43.80 -30.21
C ASN A 25 -42.47 -44.04 -29.19
N GLN A 26 -43.58 -44.54 -29.66
CA GLN A 26 -44.44 -45.37 -28.81
C GLN A 26 -44.26 -46.78 -29.29
N ASP A 27 -43.65 -47.57 -28.46
CA ASP A 27 -43.76 -49.03 -28.22
C ASP A 27 -42.40 -49.70 -28.01
N LYS A 28 -42.09 -49.98 -26.75
CA LYS A 28 -41.70 -51.28 -26.23
C LYS A 28 -41.14 -51.23 -24.83
N ASN A 29 -41.92 -51.78 -23.89
CA ASN A 29 -41.49 -52.15 -22.54
C ASN A 29 -40.21 -52.98 -22.56
N ILE A 30 -39.16 -52.54 -21.84
CA ILE A 30 -38.23 -53.46 -21.17
C ILE A 30 -37.68 -52.72 -19.97
N LEU A 31 -37.87 -53.30 -18.78
CA LEU A 31 -37.20 -52.86 -17.53
C LEU A 31 -35.70 -52.85 -17.72
N THR A 32 -35.09 -51.71 -17.55
CA THR A 32 -33.66 -51.64 -17.21
C THR A 32 -33.41 -50.44 -16.29
N LYS A 33 -32.76 -50.72 -15.18
CA LYS A 33 -32.44 -49.83 -14.06
C LYS A 33 -31.74 -48.56 -14.53
N SER A 34 -32.37 -47.41 -14.32
CA SER A 34 -31.77 -46.10 -14.56
C SER A 34 -30.78 -45.83 -13.45
N VAL A 35 -29.49 -45.96 -13.75
CA VAL A 35 -28.42 -45.35 -12.95
C VAL A 35 -28.42 -43.83 -13.25
N LEU A 36 -28.97 -43.06 -12.35
CA LEU A 36 -28.95 -41.60 -12.39
C LEU A 36 -27.51 -41.16 -12.05
N LEU A 37 -26.69 -40.94 -13.08
CA LEU A 37 -25.38 -40.32 -12.92
C LEU A 37 -25.57 -38.78 -12.73
N ALA A 38 -25.73 -38.36 -11.49
CA ALA A 38 -25.68 -36.94 -11.14
C ALA A 38 -24.23 -36.51 -11.30
N VAL A 39 -23.92 -35.85 -12.43
CA VAL A 39 -22.66 -35.12 -12.61
C VAL A 39 -22.74 -33.89 -11.71
N LEU A 40 -22.23 -34.03 -10.51
CA LEU A 40 -21.98 -32.90 -9.59
C LEU A 40 -20.85 -32.07 -10.20
N VAL A 41 -21.18 -31.04 -10.96
CA VAL A 41 -20.22 -30.01 -11.38
C VAL A 41 -19.85 -29.23 -10.13
N ILE A 42 -18.84 -29.71 -9.42
CA ILE A 42 -18.19 -28.93 -8.38
C ILE A 42 -17.49 -27.78 -9.12
N GLY A 43 -18.20 -26.67 -9.24
CA GLY A 43 -17.60 -25.40 -9.65
C GLY A 43 -16.55 -25.02 -8.63
N SER A 44 -15.31 -25.43 -8.87
CA SER A 44 -14.17 -24.88 -8.15
C SER A 44 -14.12 -23.41 -8.51
N SER A 45 -14.75 -22.57 -7.69
CA SER A 45 -14.51 -21.14 -7.70
C SER A 45 -13.04 -20.97 -7.34
N PHE A 46 -12.17 -20.88 -8.36
CA PHE A 46 -10.84 -20.34 -8.17
C PHE A 46 -11.05 -18.90 -7.72
N THR A 47 -11.10 -18.68 -6.41
CA THR A 47 -10.84 -17.36 -5.86
C THR A 47 -9.39 -17.06 -6.25
N CYS A 48 -9.21 -16.31 -7.34
CA CYS A 48 -7.96 -15.67 -7.64
C CYS A 48 -7.74 -14.67 -6.49
N GLY A 49 -7.20 -15.16 -5.38
CA GLY A 49 -6.74 -14.31 -4.30
C GLY A 49 -5.67 -13.44 -4.92
N ALA A 50 -5.89 -12.12 -4.95
CA ALA A 50 -4.84 -11.21 -5.36
C ALA A 50 -3.62 -11.49 -4.49
N GLU A 51 -2.50 -11.79 -5.16
CA GLU A 51 -1.27 -12.17 -4.47
C GLU A 51 -0.76 -10.95 -3.70
N THR A 52 -0.65 -11.08 -2.39
CA THR A 52 -0.10 -10.04 -1.52
C THR A 52 1.28 -9.61 -2.05
N GLN A 53 1.40 -8.35 -2.42
CA GLN A 53 2.61 -7.81 -3.06
C GLN A 53 3.49 -7.17 -2.01
N ILE A 54 4.73 -7.66 -1.90
CA ILE A 54 5.75 -7.08 -1.03
C ILE A 54 6.61 -6.12 -1.85
N TRP A 55 6.70 -4.89 -1.40
CA TRP A 55 7.47 -3.81 -1.98
C TRP A 55 8.62 -3.43 -1.05
N GLN A 56 9.77 -3.07 -1.60
CA GLN A 56 10.90 -2.54 -0.86
C GLN A 56 10.97 -1.03 -1.02
N ILE A 57 11.24 -0.32 0.06
CA ILE A 57 11.53 1.12 -0.01
C ILE A 57 12.81 1.32 -0.81
N ASP A 58 12.74 2.15 -1.86
CA ASP A 58 13.93 2.56 -2.61
C ASP A 58 14.63 3.73 -1.88
N PRO A 59 15.80 3.51 -1.27
CA PRO A 59 16.48 4.55 -0.50
C PRO A 59 16.99 5.70 -1.37
N ASN A 60 17.15 5.50 -2.67
CA ASN A 60 17.68 6.52 -3.57
C ASN A 60 16.61 7.53 -4.03
N HIS A 61 15.33 7.12 -3.96
CA HIS A 61 14.20 7.93 -4.40
C HIS A 61 13.18 8.16 -3.28
N THR A 62 13.57 7.94 -2.01
CA THR A 62 12.74 8.17 -0.83
C THR A 62 13.34 9.27 0.03
N ALA A 63 12.53 10.22 0.45
CA ALA A 63 12.92 11.30 1.32
C ALA A 63 12.05 11.33 2.59
N ALA A 64 12.71 11.28 3.77
CA ALA A 64 12.07 11.52 5.06
C ALA A 64 12.44 12.92 5.53
N GLN A 65 11.52 13.86 5.38
CA GLN A 65 11.73 15.28 5.64
C GLN A 65 10.98 15.74 6.90
N PHE A 66 11.49 16.78 7.53
CA PHE A 66 10.82 17.42 8.65
C PHE A 66 10.90 18.94 8.56
N SER A 67 10.01 19.61 9.28
CA SER A 67 10.13 21.03 9.54
C SER A 67 9.69 21.37 10.96
N VAL A 68 10.36 22.36 11.56
CA VAL A 68 10.12 22.84 12.92
C VAL A 68 10.25 24.37 12.99
N ARG A 69 9.46 25.01 13.86
CA ARG A 69 9.57 26.45 14.09
C ARG A 69 10.80 26.75 14.96
N HIS A 70 11.52 27.80 14.63
CA HIS A 70 12.63 28.36 15.42
C HIS A 70 12.26 29.77 15.89
N LEU A 71 12.30 29.99 17.21
CA LEU A 71 11.89 31.23 17.88
C LEU A 71 10.48 31.72 17.49
N GLY A 72 9.64 30.83 16.99
CA GLY A 72 8.32 31.19 16.45
C GLY A 72 8.31 31.99 15.14
N ILE A 73 9.48 32.46 14.65
CA ILE A 73 9.56 33.38 13.50
C ILE A 73 10.01 32.75 12.19
N SER A 74 10.82 31.69 12.24
CA SER A 74 11.31 31.00 11.02
C SER A 74 11.04 29.52 11.06
N THR A 75 11.21 28.85 9.91
CA THR A 75 11.08 27.39 9.82
C THR A 75 12.41 26.78 9.43
N VAL A 76 12.94 25.94 10.29
CA VAL A 76 14.06 25.06 9.98
C VAL A 76 13.51 23.80 9.30
N ARG A 77 14.17 23.37 8.22
CA ARG A 77 13.89 22.14 7.50
C ARG A 77 15.13 21.27 7.41
N GLY A 78 14.92 20.00 7.34
CA GLY A 78 15.98 19.02 7.13
C GLY A 78 15.38 17.67 6.73
N MET A 79 16.24 16.69 6.58
CA MET A 79 15.88 15.35 6.15
C MET A 79 16.80 14.30 6.79
N PHE A 80 16.39 13.06 6.70
CA PHE A 80 17.23 11.90 6.90
C PHE A 80 17.53 11.29 5.51
N GLU A 81 18.79 10.97 5.24
CA GLU A 81 19.24 10.57 3.91
C GLU A 81 19.09 9.07 3.64
N LYS A 82 18.83 8.26 4.68
CA LYS A 82 18.69 6.82 4.55
C LYS A 82 17.41 6.32 5.19
N THR A 83 16.57 5.75 4.36
CA THR A 83 15.32 5.08 4.74
C THR A 83 15.29 3.69 4.10
N SER A 84 14.82 2.70 4.81
CA SER A 84 14.68 1.32 4.35
C SER A 84 13.40 0.71 4.92
N GLY A 85 12.98 -0.42 4.37
CA GLY A 85 11.83 -1.16 4.90
C GLY A 85 11.00 -1.82 3.82
N THR A 86 9.89 -2.39 4.26
CA THR A 86 8.96 -3.11 3.41
C THR A 86 7.55 -2.54 3.53
N VAL A 87 6.84 -2.56 2.42
CA VAL A 87 5.41 -2.25 2.35
C VAL A 87 4.71 -3.43 1.71
N VAL A 88 3.74 -3.97 2.40
CA VAL A 88 2.80 -4.92 1.84
C VAL A 88 1.63 -4.13 1.28
N PHE A 89 1.35 -4.28 0.00
CA PHE A 89 0.26 -3.55 -0.63
C PHE A 89 -0.39 -4.38 -1.74
N ASP A 90 -1.71 -4.44 -1.71
CA ASP A 90 -2.56 -5.03 -2.73
C ASP A 90 -3.55 -3.95 -3.23
N PRO A 91 -3.49 -3.57 -4.51
CA PRO A 91 -4.42 -2.58 -5.07
C PRO A 91 -5.89 -3.01 -4.98
N SER A 92 -6.17 -4.32 -4.90
CA SER A 92 -7.53 -4.85 -4.76
C SER A 92 -8.09 -4.77 -3.33
N ASP A 93 -7.20 -4.66 -2.33
CA ASP A 93 -7.56 -4.53 -0.92
C ASP A 93 -6.60 -3.57 -0.18
N PRO A 94 -6.67 -2.27 -0.46
CA PRO A 94 -5.78 -1.27 0.15
C PRO A 94 -5.85 -1.22 1.68
N ALA A 95 -6.97 -1.66 2.29
CA ALA A 95 -7.13 -1.69 3.73
C ALA A 95 -6.20 -2.70 4.43
N LYS A 96 -5.65 -3.66 3.68
CA LYS A 96 -4.64 -4.60 4.18
C LYS A 96 -3.20 -4.11 4.03
N ALA A 97 -2.99 -2.89 3.56
CA ALA A 97 -1.66 -2.33 3.48
C ALA A 97 -0.97 -2.32 4.85
N SER A 98 0.30 -2.69 4.86
CA SER A 98 1.13 -2.63 6.06
C SER A 98 2.53 -2.13 5.75
N ILE A 99 3.11 -1.42 6.71
CA ILE A 99 4.42 -0.77 6.61
C ILE A 99 5.30 -1.22 7.76
N ASP A 100 6.54 -1.56 7.46
CA ASP A 100 7.62 -1.73 8.42
C ASP A 100 8.83 -0.97 7.87
N ALA A 101 9.12 0.20 8.45
CA ALA A 101 10.10 1.16 7.94
C ALA A 101 11.10 1.57 9.02
N THR A 102 12.33 1.79 8.59
CA THR A 102 13.44 2.25 9.42
C THR A 102 14.15 3.42 8.74
N ILE A 103 14.37 4.48 9.50
CA ILE A 103 15.17 5.63 9.12
C ILE A 103 16.47 5.58 9.93
N ASP A 104 17.61 5.75 9.28
CA ASP A 104 18.91 5.90 9.94
C ASP A 104 19.04 7.32 10.48
N ALA A 105 18.86 7.47 11.80
CA ALA A 105 18.90 8.76 12.47
C ALA A 105 20.29 9.46 12.41
N THR A 106 21.35 8.69 12.17
CA THR A 106 22.70 9.22 12.02
C THR A 106 22.88 10.04 10.75
N THR A 107 21.98 9.86 9.77
CA THR A 107 21.99 10.56 8.48
C THR A 107 21.22 11.88 8.48
N PHE A 108 20.85 12.40 9.65
CA PHE A 108 20.20 13.69 9.80
C PHE A 108 21.01 14.79 9.11
N ASN A 109 20.35 15.59 8.27
CA ASN A 109 20.94 16.69 7.51
C ASN A 109 19.98 17.88 7.43
N SER A 110 20.41 19.02 7.92
CA SER A 110 19.70 20.32 7.80
C SER A 110 20.52 21.37 7.06
N ARG A 111 21.61 20.96 6.40
CA ARG A 111 22.57 21.80 5.67
C ARG A 111 23.37 22.77 6.56
N VAL A 112 23.38 22.55 7.87
CA VAL A 112 24.18 23.34 8.83
C VAL A 112 24.86 22.37 9.78
N GLN A 113 26.16 22.10 9.55
CA GLN A 113 26.93 21.07 10.26
C GLN A 113 26.86 21.19 11.79
N MET A 114 26.95 22.41 12.31
CA MET A 114 26.90 22.66 13.77
C MET A 114 25.55 22.23 14.34
N ARG A 115 24.44 22.56 13.67
CA ARG A 115 23.11 22.16 14.06
C ARG A 115 22.92 20.63 13.90
N ASP A 116 23.45 20.05 12.83
CA ASP A 116 23.34 18.62 12.57
C ASP A 116 24.07 17.81 13.64
N ASN A 117 25.22 18.28 14.11
CA ASN A 117 25.94 17.67 15.21
C ASN A 117 25.17 17.77 16.53
N ASP A 118 24.55 18.93 16.82
CA ASP A 118 23.75 19.12 18.04
C ASP A 118 22.48 18.24 18.01
N VAL A 119 21.76 18.17 16.88
CA VAL A 119 20.57 17.33 16.76
C VAL A 119 20.90 15.84 16.89
N ARG A 120 22.06 15.39 16.42
CA ARG A 120 22.51 14.01 16.61
C ARG A 120 23.00 13.71 18.03
N SER A 121 23.33 14.73 18.82
CA SER A 121 23.85 14.58 20.17
C SER A 121 22.79 14.16 21.20
N PRO A 122 23.20 13.85 22.47
CA PRO A 122 22.26 13.60 23.55
C PRO A 122 21.31 14.75 23.89
N HIS A 123 21.55 15.96 23.35
CA HIS A 123 20.60 17.05 23.50
C HIS A 123 19.28 16.83 22.78
N PHE A 124 19.28 16.04 21.67
CA PHE A 124 18.08 15.80 20.86
C PHE A 124 17.86 14.31 20.56
N LEU A 125 18.46 13.78 19.50
CA LEU A 125 18.17 12.42 19.03
C LEU A 125 19.01 11.34 19.72
N ASP A 126 20.16 11.72 20.32
CA ASP A 126 21.12 10.79 20.94
C ASP A 126 21.39 9.57 20.04
N VAL A 127 21.81 9.84 18.81
CA VAL A 127 21.95 8.77 17.78
C VAL A 127 23.00 7.73 18.15
N ALA A 128 23.90 8.02 19.08
CA ALA A 128 24.85 7.04 19.61
C ALA A 128 24.13 5.93 20.39
N LYS A 129 23.02 6.26 21.04
CA LYS A 129 22.19 5.32 21.80
C LYS A 129 20.97 4.85 21.00
N TYR A 130 20.41 5.73 20.19
CA TYR A 130 19.20 5.50 19.39
C TYR A 130 19.46 5.79 17.91
N PRO A 131 20.20 4.90 17.22
CA PRO A 131 20.65 5.15 15.84
C PRO A 131 19.55 5.11 14.80
N THR A 132 18.35 4.63 15.17
CA THR A 132 17.24 4.44 14.24
C THR A 132 15.95 5.07 14.75
N ILE A 133 15.13 5.55 13.79
CA ILE A 133 13.72 5.85 13.96
C ILE A 133 12.95 4.76 13.23
N THR A 134 11.93 4.16 13.85
CA THR A 134 11.16 3.08 13.24
C THR A 134 9.68 3.39 13.21
N PHE A 135 9.00 2.91 12.17
CA PHE A 135 7.54 2.96 12.08
C PHE A 135 7.00 1.59 11.68
N LYS A 136 6.05 1.08 12.45
CA LYS A 136 5.34 -0.16 12.16
C LYS A 136 3.84 0.08 12.18
N SER A 137 3.18 -0.10 11.05
CA SER A 137 1.74 0.09 10.95
C SER A 137 0.98 -0.96 11.76
N THR A 138 -0.11 -0.53 12.38
CA THR A 138 -1.04 -1.38 13.15
C THR A 138 -2.42 -1.44 12.52
N ARG A 139 -2.80 -0.42 11.73
CA ARG A 139 -4.09 -0.32 11.07
C ARG A 139 -4.00 0.55 9.83
N THR A 140 -4.71 0.15 8.77
CA THR A 140 -4.89 0.95 7.57
C THR A 140 -6.37 1.14 7.29
N GLU A 141 -6.76 2.37 6.95
CA GLU A 141 -8.11 2.77 6.61
C GLU A 141 -8.10 3.50 5.27
N VAL A 142 -9.03 3.13 4.38
CA VAL A 142 -9.24 3.86 3.13
C VAL A 142 -10.02 5.14 3.45
N ALA A 143 -9.40 6.30 3.22
CA ALA A 143 -9.98 7.61 3.52
C ALA A 143 -10.69 8.22 2.31
N GLY A 144 -10.37 7.76 1.10
CA GLY A 144 -10.94 8.19 -0.18
C GLY A 144 -10.23 7.57 -1.35
N THR A 145 -10.56 7.97 -2.56
CA THR A 145 -9.89 7.48 -3.76
C THR A 145 -8.43 7.89 -3.75
N GLY A 146 -7.52 6.90 -3.71
CA GLY A 146 -6.07 7.15 -3.68
C GLY A 146 -5.57 7.77 -2.37
N THR A 147 -6.34 7.69 -1.27
CA THR A 147 -5.93 8.22 0.04
C THR A 147 -6.15 7.19 1.14
N LEU A 148 -5.16 7.07 2.04
CA LEU A 148 -5.19 6.16 3.18
C LEU A 148 -4.85 6.91 4.46
N LYS A 149 -5.40 6.44 5.57
CA LYS A 149 -4.92 6.76 6.93
C LYS A 149 -4.25 5.52 7.50
N ILE A 150 -2.97 5.64 7.80
CA ILE A 150 -2.20 4.51 8.34
C ILE A 150 -1.78 4.83 9.77
N THR A 151 -2.41 4.14 10.70
CA THR A 151 -2.04 4.21 12.12
C THR A 151 -0.91 3.23 12.38
N GLY A 152 0.08 3.65 13.16
CA GLY A 152 1.22 2.80 13.51
C GLY A 152 2.01 3.31 14.69
N ASP A 153 2.91 2.47 15.14
CA ASP A 153 3.83 2.73 16.25
C ASP A 153 5.10 3.39 15.70
N LEU A 154 5.29 4.66 16.03
CA LEU A 154 6.49 5.42 15.72
C LEU A 154 7.42 5.42 16.94
N THR A 155 8.66 4.98 16.75
CA THR A 155 9.69 5.01 17.79
C THR A 155 10.76 6.03 17.44
N ILE A 156 10.96 7.01 18.31
CA ILE A 156 12.00 8.03 18.22
C ILE A 156 12.68 8.14 19.60
N HIS A 157 14.00 8.26 19.64
CA HIS A 157 14.76 8.43 20.89
C HIS A 157 14.41 7.36 21.95
N GLY A 158 14.13 6.13 21.51
CA GLY A 158 13.75 4.99 22.38
C GLY A 158 12.32 5.05 22.92
N VAL A 159 11.51 6.04 22.58
CA VAL A 159 10.12 6.19 23.00
C VAL A 159 9.18 5.86 21.83
N THR A 160 8.20 5.00 22.07
CA THR A 160 7.19 4.62 21.08
C THR A 160 5.88 5.32 21.34
N LYS A 161 5.31 5.91 20.30
CA LYS A 161 3.97 6.54 20.30
C LYS A 161 3.20 6.12 19.07
N GLN A 162 1.90 5.97 19.23
CA GLN A 162 1.01 5.76 18.09
C GLN A 162 0.80 7.08 17.35
N VAL A 163 0.98 7.05 16.03
CA VAL A 163 0.75 8.17 15.13
C VAL A 163 -0.11 7.76 13.95
N VAL A 164 -0.69 8.73 13.27
CA VAL A 164 -1.45 8.51 12.03
C VAL A 164 -0.71 9.20 10.89
N LEU A 165 -0.41 8.46 9.84
CA LEU A 165 0.06 8.99 8.56
C LEU A 165 -1.15 9.26 7.66
N ASP A 166 -1.27 10.47 7.14
CA ASP A 166 -2.15 10.80 6.02
C ASP A 166 -1.37 10.50 4.74
N VAL A 167 -1.84 9.53 3.95
CA VAL A 167 -1.13 9.00 2.78
C VAL A 167 -1.91 9.31 1.51
N GLU A 168 -1.23 9.86 0.51
CA GLU A 168 -1.69 10.02 -0.87
C GLU A 168 -0.97 9.00 -1.77
N GLY A 169 -1.72 8.19 -2.48
CA GLY A 169 -1.20 7.06 -3.25
C GLY A 169 -1.60 5.70 -2.66
N PRO A 170 -0.89 4.61 -3.02
CA PRO A 170 0.17 4.58 -4.03
C PRO A 170 -0.31 4.87 -5.45
N SER A 171 0.61 5.36 -6.29
CA SER A 171 0.38 5.49 -7.73
C SER A 171 0.12 4.13 -8.38
N PRO A 172 -0.45 4.07 -9.58
CA PRO A 172 -0.39 2.86 -10.41
C PRO A 172 1.05 2.40 -10.61
N ALA A 173 1.24 1.07 -10.67
CA ALA A 173 2.56 0.50 -10.89
C ALA A 173 3.05 0.79 -12.32
N ILE A 174 4.29 1.22 -12.44
CA ILE A 174 5.00 1.38 -13.71
C ILE A 174 6.20 0.42 -13.77
N LYS A 175 6.58 0.03 -14.98
CA LYS A 175 7.82 -0.72 -15.19
C LYS A 175 8.95 0.28 -15.43
N ASP A 176 9.99 0.18 -14.62
CA ASP A 176 11.19 0.99 -14.79
C ASP A 176 11.85 0.64 -16.13
N PRO A 177 12.05 1.62 -17.03
CA PRO A 177 12.61 1.36 -18.35
C PRO A 177 14.09 0.97 -18.33
N MET A 178 14.81 1.31 -17.24
CA MET A 178 16.24 1.03 -17.10
C MET A 178 16.52 -0.26 -16.34
N MET A 179 15.84 -0.43 -15.19
CA MET A 179 16.09 -1.54 -14.26
C MET A 179 15.13 -2.72 -14.47
N GLY A 180 14.02 -2.51 -15.17
CA GLY A 180 13.03 -3.53 -15.48
C GLY A 180 12.15 -3.98 -14.30
N ASN A 181 12.36 -3.47 -13.10
CA ASN A 181 11.52 -3.71 -11.93
C ASN A 181 10.21 -2.89 -11.99
N LEU A 182 9.26 -3.22 -11.13
CA LEU A 182 8.05 -2.41 -10.95
C LEU A 182 8.31 -1.35 -9.88
N ARG A 183 7.72 -0.16 -10.08
CA ARG A 183 7.76 0.97 -9.16
C ARG A 183 6.37 1.53 -8.89
N ILE A 184 6.16 1.97 -7.65
CA ILE A 184 5.00 2.76 -7.22
C ILE A 184 5.50 3.90 -6.31
N GLY A 185 4.77 5.00 -6.27
CA GLY A 185 5.10 6.14 -5.42
C GLY A 185 3.94 6.52 -4.51
N ALA A 186 4.24 7.04 -3.33
CA ALA A 186 3.28 7.59 -2.39
C ALA A 186 3.88 8.75 -1.61
N ASN A 187 3.03 9.68 -1.18
CA ASN A 187 3.40 10.74 -0.24
C ASN A 187 2.68 10.51 1.08
N ALA A 188 3.33 10.82 2.19
CA ALA A 188 2.68 10.77 3.49
C ALA A 188 3.05 11.97 4.35
N THR A 189 2.11 12.41 5.17
CA THR A 189 2.33 13.49 6.13
C THR A 189 1.84 13.12 7.52
N THR A 190 2.52 13.66 8.53
CA THR A 190 2.03 13.64 9.91
C THR A 190 2.63 14.80 10.70
N LYS A 191 2.06 15.06 11.86
CA LYS A 191 2.57 16.02 12.83
C LYS A 191 2.72 15.32 14.18
N ILE A 192 3.88 15.51 14.81
CA ILE A 192 4.18 14.98 16.14
C ILE A 192 4.61 16.10 17.07
N ASN A 193 4.48 15.88 18.38
CA ASN A 193 5.11 16.71 19.40
C ASN A 193 6.39 16.03 19.89
N ARG A 194 7.55 16.70 19.75
CA ARG A 194 8.85 16.14 20.13
C ARG A 194 8.95 15.81 21.63
N ASN A 195 8.22 16.55 22.48
CA ASN A 195 8.22 16.29 23.92
C ASN A 195 7.61 14.92 24.28
N ASP A 196 6.68 14.42 23.44
CA ASP A 196 6.10 13.08 23.62
C ASP A 196 7.14 11.97 23.49
N PHE A 197 8.25 12.25 22.80
CA PHE A 197 9.39 11.34 22.62
C PHE A 197 10.57 11.67 23.54
N GLY A 198 10.35 12.52 24.57
CA GLY A 198 11.38 12.86 25.55
C GLY A 198 12.42 13.87 25.04
N ILE A 199 12.21 14.49 23.89
CA ILE A 199 13.12 15.49 23.32
C ILE A 199 12.64 16.89 23.75
N THR A 200 13.04 17.34 24.94
CA THR A 200 12.54 18.56 25.59
C THR A 200 13.51 19.73 25.56
N THR A 201 14.66 19.57 24.93
CA THR A 201 15.75 20.57 24.88
C THR A 201 15.30 21.86 24.20
N MET A 202 15.85 23.00 24.65
CA MET A 202 15.62 24.34 24.11
C MET A 202 14.13 24.76 24.03
N PRO A 203 13.37 24.70 25.15
CA PRO A 203 11.98 25.14 25.17
C PRO A 203 11.87 26.62 24.79
N GLY A 204 10.87 26.95 23.97
CA GLY A 204 10.66 28.34 23.48
C GLY A 204 11.60 28.77 22.33
N ILE A 205 12.72 28.06 22.11
CA ILE A 205 13.63 28.31 20.99
C ILE A 205 13.28 27.37 19.83
N VAL A 206 13.19 26.07 20.10
CA VAL A 206 12.77 25.06 19.14
C VAL A 206 11.31 24.73 19.41
N GLY A 207 10.47 24.86 18.38
CA GLY A 207 9.05 24.52 18.47
C GLY A 207 8.82 23.06 18.85
N ASP A 208 7.72 22.80 19.52
CA ASP A 208 7.40 21.45 20.00
C ASP A 208 6.79 20.60 18.89
N ASP A 209 6.05 21.21 17.99
CA ASP A 209 5.42 20.53 16.85
C ASP A 209 6.42 20.36 15.70
N ILE A 210 6.59 19.11 15.29
CA ILE A 210 7.40 18.71 14.13
C ILE A 210 6.45 18.24 13.03
N GLN A 211 6.48 18.94 11.89
CA GLN A 211 5.79 18.47 10.68
C GLN A 211 6.71 17.49 9.95
N ILE A 212 6.19 16.34 9.59
CA ILE A 212 6.88 15.27 8.85
C ILE A 212 6.24 15.15 7.46
N VAL A 213 7.09 15.05 6.44
CA VAL A 213 6.71 14.81 5.04
C VAL A 213 7.58 13.68 4.52
N LEU A 214 6.93 12.66 3.97
CA LEU A 214 7.57 11.48 3.42
C LEU A 214 7.22 11.39 1.93
N ASP A 215 8.24 11.43 1.08
CA ASP A 215 8.12 11.12 -0.35
C ASP A 215 8.73 9.74 -0.55
N VAL A 216 7.92 8.76 -0.93
CA VAL A 216 8.32 7.35 -0.91
C VAL A 216 8.18 6.73 -2.29
N GLU A 217 9.27 6.14 -2.76
CA GLU A 217 9.25 5.25 -3.90
C GLU A 217 9.49 3.80 -3.46
N LEU A 218 8.67 2.90 -3.98
CA LEU A 218 8.69 1.49 -3.65
C LEU A 218 8.99 0.67 -4.90
N THR A 219 9.82 -0.36 -4.75
CA THR A 219 10.21 -1.22 -5.86
C THR A 219 9.96 -2.69 -5.56
N ARG A 220 9.70 -3.48 -6.59
CA ARG A 220 9.70 -4.95 -6.54
C ARG A 220 10.11 -5.55 -7.89
N PRO A 221 10.60 -6.80 -7.93
CA PRO A 221 10.86 -7.50 -9.20
C PRO A 221 9.60 -7.53 -10.07
N ALA A 222 9.74 -7.31 -11.38
CA ALA A 222 8.70 -7.67 -12.34
C ALA A 222 8.73 -9.20 -12.51
N LYS A 223 7.57 -9.83 -12.38
CA LYS A 223 7.42 -11.27 -12.69
C LYS A 223 7.56 -11.50 -14.18
#